data_b7843ea5783db7f8a21374f25bb19176
#
_entry.id   b7843ea5783db7f8a21374f25bb19176
#
_cell.length_a   1.000
_cell.length_b   1.000
_cell.length_c   1.000
_cell.angle_alpha   90.00
_cell.angle_beta   90.00
_cell.angle_gamma   90.00
#
_symmetry.space_group_name_H-M   'P 1'
#
loop_
_entity.id
_entity.type
_entity.pdbx_description
1 polymer ?
#
loop_
_entity_poly.entity_id
_entity_poly.type
_entity_poly.pdbx_seq_one_letter_code
_entity_poly.pdbx_strand_id
1 'polypeptide(L)'
;MIDAQYETDALLEHLVYHDNVAPFLTTRIMQRFGVSNPSPRYVKTCAQAFKTGLYASGNQIFGDGNYGSLAALSACVVLDREATDPALYEDPSFGSLREPILMVMNLLRSMEFSNTLPTEGLDGPPLADNYNVRLFRLDEKIGQAPHDFPSVFSFFLPEFIPEAGPALSAQLAAPEATILDMPKIIGIQNGMISMIKYGLSDCNSGFASYPGWRGCSGEYETALRV
;
A
#
# COMPACT_ATOMS: atom_id res chain seq x y z
N MET A 1 35.17 14.35 -19.28
CA MET A 1 34.05 14.42 -18.33
C MET A 1 32.77 14.97 -18.96
N ILE A 2 32.86 16.06 -19.74
CA ILE A 2 31.68 16.69 -20.38
C ILE A 2 31.00 15.72 -21.34
N ASP A 3 31.73 14.98 -22.15
CA ASP A 3 31.19 14.04 -23.13
C ASP A 3 30.42 12.89 -22.47
N ALA A 4 30.93 12.32 -21.38
CA ALA A 4 30.24 11.26 -20.64
C ALA A 4 28.93 11.75 -20.00
N GLN A 5 28.86 13.01 -19.61
CA GLN A 5 27.63 13.61 -19.08
C GLN A 5 26.59 13.79 -20.17
N TYR A 6 26.99 14.25 -21.38
CA TYR A 6 26.09 14.34 -22.53
C TYR A 6 25.55 12.98 -22.98
N GLU A 7 26.36 11.94 -22.96
CA GLU A 7 25.92 10.58 -23.29
C GLU A 7 24.90 10.08 -22.26
N THR A 8 25.13 10.36 -20.98
CA THR A 8 24.18 9.99 -19.91
C THR A 8 22.86 10.73 -20.05
N ASP A 9 22.91 12.03 -20.27
CA ASP A 9 21.71 12.86 -20.46
C ASP A 9 20.92 12.43 -21.70
N ALA A 10 21.58 12.14 -22.81
CA ALA A 10 20.96 11.64 -24.04
C ALA A 10 20.31 10.26 -23.82
N LEU A 11 20.93 9.36 -23.06
CA LEU A 11 20.35 8.08 -22.68
C LEU A 11 19.11 8.25 -21.81
N LEU A 12 19.17 9.09 -20.79
CA LEU A 12 18.03 9.38 -19.92
C LEU A 12 16.87 9.97 -20.69
N GLU A 13 17.15 10.93 -21.60
CA GLU A 13 16.13 11.51 -22.46
C GLU A 13 15.49 10.45 -23.36
N HIS A 14 16.29 9.61 -24.01
CA HIS A 14 15.79 8.51 -24.84
C HIS A 14 14.90 7.55 -24.05
N LEU A 15 15.30 7.19 -22.82
CA LEU A 15 14.52 6.30 -21.96
C LEU A 15 13.21 6.94 -21.52
N VAL A 16 13.22 8.21 -21.11
CA VAL A 16 12.02 8.93 -20.63
C VAL A 16 10.98 9.12 -21.74
N TYR A 17 11.42 9.41 -22.96
CA TYR A 17 10.51 9.62 -24.11
C TYR A 17 10.22 8.34 -24.90
N HIS A 18 10.68 7.19 -24.42
CA HIS A 18 10.37 5.92 -25.07
C HIS A 18 8.85 5.65 -25.02
N ASP A 19 8.29 5.17 -26.13
CA ASP A 19 6.83 4.99 -26.29
C ASP A 19 6.18 4.11 -25.22
N ASN A 20 6.93 3.17 -24.67
CA ASN A 20 6.44 2.26 -23.64
C ASN A 20 6.42 2.85 -22.22
N VAL A 21 7.03 4.01 -21.98
CA VAL A 21 7.12 4.59 -20.63
C VAL A 21 5.74 4.95 -20.08
N ALA A 22 4.95 5.65 -20.88
CA ALA A 22 3.62 6.09 -20.45
C ALA A 22 2.69 4.91 -20.09
N PRO A 23 2.49 3.89 -20.93
CA PRO A 23 1.65 2.75 -20.56
C PRO A 23 2.24 1.93 -19.42
N PHE A 24 3.56 1.76 -19.35
CA PHE A 24 4.23 1.04 -18.28
C PHE A 24 4.00 1.70 -16.92
N LEU A 25 4.35 3.00 -16.78
CA LEU A 25 4.16 3.74 -15.53
C LEU A 25 2.68 3.81 -15.13
N THR A 26 1.81 4.06 -16.09
CA THR A 26 0.36 4.09 -15.87
C THR A 26 -0.13 2.78 -15.26
N THR A 27 0.22 1.65 -15.84
CA THR A 27 -0.18 0.33 -15.35
C THR A 27 0.35 0.09 -13.93
N ARG A 28 1.63 0.44 -13.67
CA ARG A 28 2.22 0.26 -12.32
C ARG A 28 1.53 1.12 -11.26
N ILE A 29 1.21 2.36 -11.59
CA ILE A 29 0.50 3.26 -10.67
C ILE A 29 -0.94 2.78 -10.44
N MET A 30 -1.64 2.34 -11.48
CA MET A 30 -2.97 1.77 -11.34
C MET A 30 -2.99 0.52 -10.45
N GLN A 31 -2.06 -0.39 -10.65
CA GLN A 31 -1.93 -1.61 -9.84
C GLN A 31 -1.63 -1.29 -8.37
N ARG A 32 -0.92 -0.21 -8.10
CA ARG A 32 -0.58 0.18 -6.73
C ARG A 32 -1.70 0.94 -6.01
N PHE A 33 -2.42 1.82 -6.72
CA PHE A 33 -3.38 2.74 -6.11
C PHE A 33 -4.84 2.47 -6.48
N GLY A 34 -5.10 1.63 -7.44
CA GLY A 34 -6.44 1.40 -7.99
C GLY A 34 -6.79 -0.07 -8.10
N VAL A 35 -6.54 -0.64 -9.27
CA VAL A 35 -7.00 -1.97 -9.66
C VAL A 35 -5.85 -2.83 -10.18
N SER A 36 -5.84 -4.12 -9.82
CA SER A 36 -4.80 -5.06 -10.28
C SER A 36 -4.88 -5.33 -11.78
N ASN A 37 -6.08 -5.29 -12.36
CA ASN A 37 -6.35 -5.62 -13.76
C ASN A 37 -7.09 -4.46 -14.46
N PRO A 38 -6.41 -3.32 -14.75
CA PRO A 38 -7.05 -2.21 -15.42
C PRO A 38 -7.41 -2.57 -16.87
N SER A 39 -8.54 -2.05 -17.37
CA SER A 39 -8.91 -2.26 -18.76
C SER A 39 -7.94 -1.54 -19.73
N PRO A 40 -7.77 -2.05 -20.96
CA PRO A 40 -6.96 -1.38 -21.97
C PRO A 40 -7.39 0.06 -22.25
N ARG A 41 -8.70 0.36 -22.17
CA ARG A 41 -9.24 1.71 -22.30
C ARG A 41 -8.72 2.61 -21.19
N TYR A 42 -8.80 2.15 -19.96
CA TYR A 42 -8.37 2.92 -18.79
C TYR A 42 -6.88 3.21 -18.83
N VAL A 43 -6.05 2.21 -19.11
CA VAL A 43 -4.61 2.39 -19.31
C VAL A 43 -4.33 3.41 -20.43
N LYS A 44 -5.00 3.30 -21.58
CA LYS A 44 -4.82 4.23 -22.69
C LYS A 44 -5.17 5.66 -22.30
N THR A 45 -6.29 5.88 -21.61
CA THR A 45 -6.73 7.21 -21.19
C THR A 45 -5.71 7.86 -20.26
N CYS A 46 -5.24 7.13 -19.25
CA CYS A 46 -4.29 7.69 -18.28
C CYS A 46 -2.86 7.79 -18.84
N ALA A 47 -2.46 6.88 -19.71
CA ALA A 47 -1.20 7.04 -20.45
C ALA A 47 -1.21 8.30 -21.35
N GLN A 48 -2.37 8.62 -21.93
CA GLN A 48 -2.52 9.86 -22.68
C GLN A 48 -2.46 11.09 -21.78
N ALA A 49 -3.08 11.05 -20.59
CA ALA A 49 -2.96 12.12 -19.59
C ALA A 49 -1.51 12.36 -19.17
N PHE A 50 -0.73 11.29 -18.97
CA PHE A 50 0.71 11.39 -18.72
C PHE A 50 1.48 12.03 -19.87
N LYS A 51 1.17 11.64 -21.12
CA LYS A 51 1.85 12.17 -22.33
C LYS A 51 1.51 13.63 -22.60
N THR A 52 0.24 14.01 -22.45
CA THR A 52 -0.21 15.40 -22.71
C THR A 52 0.03 16.33 -21.53
N GLY A 53 0.25 15.77 -20.35
CA GLY A 53 0.35 16.53 -19.11
C GLY A 53 -0.96 17.11 -18.61
N LEU A 54 -2.11 16.72 -19.19
CA LEU A 54 -3.43 17.24 -18.84
C LEU A 54 -4.45 16.09 -18.69
N TYR A 55 -5.28 16.19 -17.66
CA TYR A 55 -6.46 15.36 -17.50
C TYR A 55 -7.65 16.21 -17.08
N ALA A 56 -8.76 16.09 -17.80
CA ALA A 56 -10.00 16.80 -17.50
C ALA A 56 -11.00 15.86 -16.82
N SER A 57 -11.56 16.29 -15.69
CA SER A 57 -12.67 15.61 -15.01
C SER A 57 -13.72 16.65 -14.60
N GLY A 58 -14.92 16.53 -15.19
CA GLY A 58 -15.95 17.56 -15.06
C GLY A 58 -15.43 18.94 -15.54
N ASN A 59 -15.50 19.92 -14.66
CA ASN A 59 -15.05 21.30 -14.93
C ASN A 59 -13.61 21.57 -14.46
N GLN A 60 -12.88 20.55 -14.02
CA GLN A 60 -11.52 20.70 -13.52
C GLN A 60 -10.50 20.10 -14.48
N ILE A 61 -9.37 20.77 -14.61
CA ILE A 61 -8.22 20.29 -15.38
C ILE A 61 -7.05 20.12 -14.43
N PHE A 62 -6.43 18.95 -14.49
CA PHE A 62 -5.29 18.55 -13.66
C PHE A 62 -4.04 18.43 -14.54
N GLY A 63 -2.89 18.82 -13.98
CA GLY A 63 -1.60 18.76 -14.65
C GLY A 63 -1.11 20.12 -15.12
N ASP A 64 0.06 20.13 -15.74
CA ASP A 64 0.82 21.32 -16.15
C ASP A 64 0.97 21.48 -17.67
N GLY A 65 0.41 20.55 -18.44
CA GLY A 65 0.50 20.53 -19.90
C GLY A 65 1.84 20.01 -20.44
N ASN A 66 2.71 19.48 -19.58
CA ASN A 66 3.99 18.94 -19.98
C ASN A 66 3.99 17.40 -19.97
N TYR A 67 4.78 16.80 -20.86
CA TYR A 67 5.00 15.36 -20.86
C TYR A 67 5.55 14.90 -19.49
N GLY A 68 5.03 13.80 -19.00
CA GLY A 68 5.49 13.22 -17.74
C GLY A 68 4.77 13.75 -16.50
N SER A 69 3.65 14.46 -16.65
CA SER A 69 2.88 14.99 -15.54
C SER A 69 2.26 13.87 -14.67
N LEU A 70 2.87 13.62 -13.51
CA LEU A 70 2.34 12.68 -12.52
C LEU A 70 1.04 13.21 -11.89
N ALA A 71 0.83 14.53 -11.87
CA ALA A 71 -0.41 15.11 -11.38
C ALA A 71 -1.60 14.76 -12.28
N ALA A 72 -1.44 14.91 -13.61
CA ALA A 72 -2.45 14.50 -14.58
C ALA A 72 -2.72 13.00 -14.53
N LEU A 73 -1.64 12.19 -14.44
CA LEU A 73 -1.74 10.74 -14.32
C LEU A 73 -2.48 10.32 -13.05
N SER A 74 -2.10 10.84 -11.89
CA SER A 74 -2.74 10.51 -10.61
C SER A 74 -4.21 10.91 -10.58
N ALA A 75 -4.54 12.09 -11.11
CA ALA A 75 -5.93 12.52 -11.24
C ALA A 75 -6.73 11.57 -12.15
N CYS A 76 -6.15 11.13 -13.27
CA CYS A 76 -6.79 10.15 -14.14
C CYS A 76 -7.04 8.82 -13.40
N VAL A 77 -6.04 8.29 -12.70
CA VAL A 77 -6.16 7.01 -11.95
C VAL A 77 -7.28 7.04 -10.91
N VAL A 78 -7.53 8.18 -10.29
CA VAL A 78 -8.54 8.29 -9.21
C VAL A 78 -9.91 8.71 -9.74
N LEU A 79 -9.96 9.54 -10.78
CA LEU A 79 -11.19 10.22 -11.23
C LEU A 79 -11.76 9.67 -12.54
N ASP A 80 -11.09 8.72 -13.19
CA ASP A 80 -11.65 8.09 -14.39
C ASP A 80 -12.95 7.35 -14.04
N ARG A 81 -13.85 7.30 -15.01
CA ARG A 81 -15.13 6.61 -14.86
C ARG A 81 -14.99 5.16 -14.41
N GLU A 82 -13.92 4.46 -14.82
CA GLU A 82 -13.68 3.08 -14.42
C GLU A 82 -13.28 2.98 -12.95
N ALA A 83 -12.61 3.99 -12.39
CA ALA A 83 -12.29 4.04 -10.97
C ALA A 83 -13.49 4.41 -10.07
N THR A 84 -14.49 5.10 -10.64
CA THR A 84 -15.59 5.71 -9.87
C THR A 84 -16.97 5.12 -10.15
N ASP A 85 -17.09 4.19 -11.09
CA ASP A 85 -18.38 3.59 -11.47
C ASP A 85 -18.83 2.58 -10.41
N PRO A 86 -19.96 2.80 -9.74
CA PRO A 86 -20.49 1.87 -8.74
C PRO A 86 -20.80 0.47 -9.30
N ALA A 87 -21.10 0.36 -10.59
CA ALA A 87 -21.42 -0.94 -11.22
C ALA A 87 -20.21 -1.89 -11.20
N LEU A 88 -18.99 -1.37 -11.17
CA LEU A 88 -17.77 -2.18 -11.13
C LEU A 88 -17.50 -2.79 -9.74
N TYR A 89 -18.15 -2.31 -8.69
CA TYR A 89 -18.06 -2.95 -7.36
C TYR A 89 -18.69 -4.34 -7.32
N GLU A 90 -19.62 -4.62 -8.23
CA GLU A 90 -20.25 -5.93 -8.36
C GLU A 90 -19.47 -6.88 -9.31
N ASP A 91 -18.46 -6.36 -10.02
CA ASP A 91 -17.62 -7.17 -10.91
C ASP A 91 -16.53 -7.89 -10.13
N PRO A 92 -16.54 -9.23 -10.06
CA PRO A 92 -15.56 -10.01 -9.31
C PRO A 92 -14.13 -9.93 -9.90
N SER A 93 -13.98 -9.42 -11.11
CA SER A 93 -12.69 -9.22 -11.76
C SER A 93 -12.09 -7.83 -11.51
N PHE A 94 -12.87 -6.92 -10.93
CA PHE A 94 -12.45 -5.53 -10.67
C PHE A 94 -11.91 -5.36 -9.25
N GLY A 95 -10.91 -4.50 -9.09
CA GLY A 95 -10.32 -4.16 -7.81
C GLY A 95 -8.92 -4.72 -7.60
N SER A 96 -8.46 -4.68 -6.36
CA SER A 96 -7.18 -5.23 -5.90
C SER A 96 -7.29 -5.75 -4.48
N LEU A 97 -6.50 -6.77 -4.14
CA LEU A 97 -6.31 -7.16 -2.75
C LEU A 97 -5.58 -6.06 -1.99
N ARG A 98 -6.00 -5.83 -0.74
CA ARG A 98 -5.30 -4.86 0.10
C ARG A 98 -4.02 -5.48 0.68
N GLU A 99 -2.91 -4.78 0.56
CA GLU A 99 -1.65 -5.20 1.19
C GLU A 99 -1.80 -5.36 2.71
N PRO A 100 -1.19 -6.40 3.32
CA PRO A 100 -1.30 -6.65 4.76
C PRO A 100 -0.94 -5.45 5.63
N ILE A 101 0.15 -4.76 5.32
CA ILE A 101 0.57 -3.58 6.08
C ILE A 101 -0.45 -2.44 5.99
N LEU A 102 -1.12 -2.29 4.85
CA LEU A 102 -2.16 -1.28 4.68
C LEU A 102 -3.42 -1.63 5.47
N MET A 103 -3.73 -2.92 5.66
CA MET A 103 -4.83 -3.36 6.54
C MET A 103 -4.54 -2.96 7.99
N VAL A 104 -3.33 -3.22 8.48
CA VAL A 104 -2.88 -2.85 9.83
C VAL A 104 -2.94 -1.33 10.00
N MET A 105 -2.37 -0.58 9.07
CA MET A 105 -2.36 0.89 9.13
C MET A 105 -3.76 1.50 9.02
N ASN A 106 -4.63 0.89 8.23
CA ASN A 106 -6.02 1.32 8.12
C ASN A 106 -6.78 1.14 9.45
N LEU A 107 -6.59 -0.01 10.12
CA LEU A 107 -7.17 -0.23 11.45
C LEU A 107 -6.67 0.81 12.45
N LEU A 108 -5.36 1.03 12.55
CA LEU A 108 -4.78 2.02 13.46
C LEU A 108 -5.33 3.44 13.21
N ARG A 109 -5.50 3.83 11.96
CA ARG A 109 -6.06 5.14 11.59
C ARG A 109 -7.55 5.25 11.86
N SER A 110 -8.33 4.21 11.51
CA SER A 110 -9.79 4.22 11.71
C SER A 110 -10.19 4.19 13.19
N MET A 111 -9.33 3.62 14.04
CA MET A 111 -9.51 3.56 15.49
C MET A 111 -8.81 4.72 16.23
N GLU A 112 -8.37 5.75 15.49
CA GLU A 112 -7.69 6.94 16.04
C GLU A 112 -6.56 6.59 17.02
N PHE A 113 -5.71 5.62 16.64
CA PHE A 113 -4.61 5.18 17.50
C PHE A 113 -3.77 6.38 17.96
N SER A 114 -3.63 6.52 19.26
CA SER A 114 -2.76 7.52 19.88
C SER A 114 -1.83 6.84 20.91
N ASN A 115 -0.56 7.23 20.92
CA ASN A 115 0.38 6.76 21.93
C ASN A 115 0.16 7.55 23.23
N THR A 116 -0.78 7.09 24.06
CA THR A 116 -1.07 7.67 25.36
C THR A 116 -0.49 6.80 26.47
N LEU A 117 0.84 6.71 26.53
CA LEU A 117 1.47 6.12 27.72
C LEU A 117 1.30 7.11 28.87
N PRO A 118 0.70 6.69 30.00
CA PRO A 118 0.58 7.57 31.15
C PRO A 118 1.98 7.93 31.66
N THR A 119 2.27 9.22 31.73
CA THR A 119 3.52 9.77 32.27
C THR A 119 3.54 9.81 33.78
N GLU A 120 2.41 9.54 34.44
CA GLU A 120 2.26 9.66 35.89
C GLU A 120 1.75 8.36 36.50
N GLY A 121 2.40 7.89 37.58
CA GLY A 121 1.88 6.84 38.45
C GLY A 121 2.49 5.45 38.34
N LEU A 122 3.60 5.28 37.62
CA LEU A 122 4.38 4.05 37.62
C LEU A 122 5.57 4.18 38.60
N ASP A 123 5.69 3.23 39.53
CA ASP A 123 6.84 3.10 40.46
C ASP A 123 8.15 2.73 39.71
N GLY A 124 8.45 3.41 38.62
CA GLY A 124 9.63 3.22 37.80
C GLY A 124 10.17 4.56 37.27
N PRO A 125 11.41 4.59 36.75
CA PRO A 125 11.93 5.82 36.16
C PRO A 125 10.99 6.30 35.07
N PRO A 126 10.76 7.65 34.95
CA PRO A 126 9.92 8.19 33.92
C PRO A 126 10.35 7.68 32.55
N LEU A 127 9.43 7.07 31.81
CA LEU A 127 9.69 6.70 30.44
C LEU A 127 10.05 7.97 29.70
N ALA A 128 11.24 7.98 29.07
CA ALA A 128 11.70 9.13 28.33
C ALA A 128 10.61 9.57 27.33
N ASP A 129 10.44 10.87 27.11
CA ASP A 129 9.44 11.52 26.24
C ASP A 129 9.38 11.00 24.80
N ASN A 130 10.21 10.03 24.44
CA ASN A 130 10.37 9.43 23.12
C ASN A 130 10.12 7.92 23.09
N TYR A 131 9.17 7.41 23.88
CA TYR A 131 8.84 6.00 23.82
C TYR A 131 8.03 5.68 22.56
N ASN A 132 8.75 5.33 21.50
CA ASN A 132 8.12 4.92 20.25
C ASN A 132 7.69 3.45 20.34
N VAL A 133 6.41 3.19 20.25
CA VAL A 133 5.91 1.83 20.03
C VAL A 133 6.32 1.40 18.63
N ARG A 134 7.05 0.27 18.56
CA ARG A 134 7.52 -0.27 17.28
C ARG A 134 6.64 -1.42 16.85
N LEU A 135 6.22 -1.41 15.60
CA LEU A 135 5.69 -2.60 14.95
C LEU A 135 6.86 -3.61 14.79
N PHE A 136 6.63 -4.84 15.18
CA PHE A 136 7.69 -5.85 15.26
C PHE A 136 7.29 -7.17 14.62
N ARG A 137 8.25 -7.83 13.93
CA ARG A 137 8.06 -9.13 13.28
C ARG A 137 6.88 -9.15 12.29
N LEU A 138 6.66 -8.04 11.59
CA LEU A 138 5.61 -7.96 10.59
C LEU A 138 5.89 -8.89 9.40
N ASP A 139 7.15 -9.07 9.03
CA ASP A 139 7.62 -10.02 8.02
C ASP A 139 7.16 -11.46 8.34
N GLU A 140 7.32 -11.89 9.58
CA GLU A 140 6.90 -13.22 10.03
C GLU A 140 5.36 -13.33 10.14
N LYS A 141 4.71 -12.32 10.73
CA LYS A 141 3.28 -12.35 11.07
C LYS A 141 2.36 -12.09 9.89
N ILE A 142 2.74 -11.16 9.02
CA ILE A 142 1.89 -10.72 7.90
C ILE A 142 2.60 -10.79 6.53
N GLY A 143 3.86 -11.24 6.49
CA GLY A 143 4.63 -11.37 5.24
C GLY A 143 5.14 -10.06 4.66
N GLN A 144 5.04 -8.95 5.39
CA GLN A 144 5.42 -7.64 4.88
C GLN A 144 5.91 -6.72 6.00
N ALA A 145 7.14 -6.22 5.88
CA ALA A 145 7.70 -5.24 6.81
C ALA A 145 8.34 -4.07 6.04
N PRO A 146 8.28 -2.83 6.56
CA PRO A 146 8.92 -1.69 5.92
C PRO A 146 10.42 -1.95 5.73
N HIS A 147 10.93 -1.64 4.54
CA HIS A 147 12.35 -1.77 4.16
C HIS A 147 12.94 -3.19 4.18
N ASP A 148 12.13 -4.22 4.40
CA ASP A 148 12.56 -5.62 4.39
C ASP A 148 12.04 -6.34 3.13
N PHE A 149 12.48 -5.86 1.98
CA PHE A 149 12.05 -6.36 0.68
C PHE A 149 12.80 -7.66 0.34
N PRO A 150 12.10 -8.74 -0.03
CA PRO A 150 12.72 -10.00 -0.43
C PRO A 150 13.46 -9.93 -1.78
N SER A 151 13.14 -8.93 -2.61
CA SER A 151 13.76 -8.75 -3.92
C SER A 151 13.73 -7.29 -4.37
N VAL A 152 14.42 -7.01 -5.49
CA VAL A 152 14.38 -5.72 -6.18
C VAL A 152 12.96 -5.33 -6.65
N PHE A 153 12.07 -6.30 -6.79
CA PHE A 153 10.66 -6.09 -7.14
C PHE A 153 9.75 -5.86 -5.93
N SER A 154 10.33 -5.58 -4.75
CA SER A 154 9.58 -5.44 -3.49
C SER A 154 9.05 -6.80 -3.01
N PHE A 155 7.82 -6.87 -2.53
CA PHE A 155 7.23 -8.06 -1.91
C PHE A 155 6.58 -9.00 -2.93
N PHE A 156 6.21 -8.52 -4.10
CA PHE A 156 5.52 -9.29 -5.13
C PHE A 156 5.72 -8.70 -6.53
N LEU A 157 5.62 -9.58 -7.53
CA LEU A 157 5.63 -9.18 -8.93
C LEU A 157 4.23 -8.69 -9.34
N PRO A 158 4.13 -7.56 -10.03
CA PRO A 158 2.84 -7.00 -10.45
C PRO A 158 2.02 -7.89 -11.40
N GLU A 159 2.67 -8.81 -12.08
CA GLU A 159 2.05 -9.76 -13.01
C GLU A 159 1.72 -11.11 -12.37
N PHE A 160 1.88 -11.26 -11.06
CA PHE A 160 1.63 -12.54 -10.39
C PHE A 160 0.17 -12.96 -10.53
N ILE A 161 -0.03 -14.18 -11.00
CA ILE A 161 -1.33 -14.86 -11.06
C ILE A 161 -1.28 -16.02 -10.07
N PRO A 162 -2.23 -16.16 -9.15
CA PRO A 162 -2.30 -17.28 -8.23
C PRO A 162 -2.34 -18.63 -8.95
N GLU A 163 -1.71 -19.66 -8.39
CA GLU A 163 -1.61 -20.99 -9.00
C GLU A 163 -2.92 -21.79 -8.96
N ALA A 164 -3.92 -21.29 -8.22
CA ALA A 164 -5.23 -21.95 -8.08
C ALA A 164 -6.37 -20.95 -7.85
N GLY A 165 -7.58 -21.40 -8.05
CA GLY A 165 -8.79 -20.63 -7.76
C GLY A 165 -9.31 -19.78 -8.94
N PRO A 166 -10.31 -18.92 -8.66
CA PRO A 166 -11.00 -18.14 -9.69
C PRO A 166 -10.07 -17.17 -10.46
N ALA A 167 -9.09 -16.59 -9.78
CA ALA A 167 -8.13 -15.68 -10.40
C ALA A 167 -7.30 -16.38 -11.50
N LEU A 168 -6.84 -17.62 -11.25
CA LEU A 168 -6.17 -18.42 -12.28
C LEU A 168 -7.11 -18.70 -13.46
N SER A 169 -8.33 -19.14 -13.17
CA SER A 169 -9.31 -19.50 -14.21
C SER A 169 -9.65 -18.30 -15.12
N ALA A 170 -9.65 -17.10 -14.56
CA ALA A 170 -9.92 -15.85 -15.27
C ALA A 170 -8.63 -15.16 -15.78
N GLN A 171 -7.45 -15.73 -15.53
CA GLN A 171 -6.13 -15.15 -15.88
C GLN A 171 -5.94 -13.73 -15.31
N LEU A 172 -6.41 -13.50 -14.07
CA LEU A 172 -6.34 -12.22 -13.41
C LEU A 172 -5.08 -12.13 -12.53
N ALA A 173 -4.34 -11.05 -12.66
CA ALA A 173 -3.25 -10.74 -11.77
C ALA A 173 -3.78 -10.39 -10.36
N ALA A 174 -3.14 -10.97 -9.35
CA ALA A 174 -3.40 -10.69 -7.95
C ALA A 174 -2.06 -10.64 -7.20
N PRO A 175 -1.28 -9.58 -7.40
CA PRO A 175 0.10 -9.48 -6.90
C PRO A 175 0.21 -9.72 -5.39
N GLU A 176 -0.68 -9.15 -4.62
CA GLU A 176 -0.70 -9.22 -3.16
C GLU A 176 -0.98 -10.64 -2.64
N ALA A 177 -1.58 -11.50 -3.45
CA ALA A 177 -1.81 -12.90 -3.09
C ALA A 177 -0.51 -13.70 -2.91
N THR A 178 0.62 -13.22 -3.45
CA THR A 178 1.94 -13.84 -3.24
C THR A 178 2.30 -13.93 -1.75
N ILE A 179 1.93 -12.93 -0.97
CA ILE A 179 2.27 -12.84 0.47
C ILE A 179 1.10 -13.21 1.38
N LEU A 180 -0.11 -13.36 0.83
CA LEU A 180 -1.33 -13.69 1.59
C LEU A 180 -1.58 -15.20 1.60
N ASP A 181 -0.62 -15.97 2.11
CA ASP A 181 -0.83 -17.39 2.41
C ASP A 181 -1.71 -17.57 3.66
N MET A 182 -2.20 -18.80 3.91
CA MET A 182 -3.08 -19.08 5.04
C MET A 182 -2.46 -18.72 6.41
N PRO A 183 -1.19 -19.03 6.70
CA PRO A 183 -0.52 -18.59 7.94
C PRO A 183 -0.51 -17.07 8.10
N LYS A 184 -0.27 -16.32 7.04
CA LYS A 184 -0.24 -14.84 7.07
C LYS A 184 -1.63 -14.24 7.26
N ILE A 185 -2.65 -14.81 6.62
CA ILE A 185 -4.06 -14.41 6.83
C ILE A 185 -4.45 -14.61 8.30
N ILE A 186 -4.12 -15.75 8.89
CA ILE A 186 -4.36 -16.01 10.31
C ILE A 186 -3.56 -15.05 11.19
N GLY A 187 -2.31 -14.78 10.84
CA GLY A 187 -1.46 -13.80 11.53
C GLY A 187 -2.04 -12.40 11.53
N ILE A 188 -2.55 -11.94 10.38
CA ILE A 188 -3.24 -10.65 10.27
C ILE A 188 -4.48 -10.62 11.17
N GLN A 189 -5.35 -11.63 11.11
CA GLN A 189 -6.58 -11.69 11.90
C GLN A 189 -6.27 -11.69 13.40
N ASN A 190 -5.36 -12.53 13.86
CA ASN A 190 -4.97 -12.61 15.26
C ASN A 190 -4.37 -11.29 15.74
N GLY A 191 -3.48 -10.70 14.97
CA GLY A 191 -2.85 -9.42 15.31
C GLY A 191 -3.86 -8.26 15.36
N MET A 192 -4.80 -8.21 14.42
CA MET A 192 -5.87 -7.19 14.42
C MET A 192 -6.80 -7.35 15.63
N ILE A 193 -7.22 -8.56 15.94
CA ILE A 193 -8.04 -8.85 17.14
C ILE A 193 -7.27 -8.48 18.41
N SER A 194 -5.98 -8.83 18.46
CA SER A 194 -5.12 -8.45 19.58
C SER A 194 -5.01 -6.95 19.75
N MET A 195 -4.84 -6.20 18.67
CA MET A 195 -4.80 -4.73 18.71
C MET A 195 -6.10 -4.12 19.24
N ILE A 196 -7.25 -4.64 18.80
CA ILE A 196 -8.56 -4.17 19.29
C ILE A 196 -8.73 -4.45 20.78
N LYS A 197 -8.28 -5.62 21.24
CA LYS A 197 -8.52 -6.07 22.62
C LYS A 197 -7.48 -5.58 23.62
N TYR A 198 -6.22 -5.47 23.22
CA TYR A 198 -5.09 -5.21 24.12
C TYR A 198 -4.28 -3.98 23.72
N GLY A 199 -4.73 -3.23 22.71
CA GLY A 199 -3.96 -2.15 22.12
C GLY A 199 -2.75 -2.66 21.31
N LEU A 200 -1.83 -1.76 21.00
CA LEU A 200 -0.62 -2.10 20.26
C LEU A 200 0.42 -2.75 21.18
N SER A 201 0.30 -4.06 21.37
CA SER A 201 1.14 -4.89 22.25
C SER A 201 1.62 -6.14 21.53
N ASP A 202 2.50 -6.92 22.15
CA ASP A 202 2.91 -8.26 21.69
C ASP A 202 1.96 -9.37 22.16
N CYS A 203 0.93 -9.02 22.92
CA CYS A 203 -0.01 -9.96 23.48
C CYS A 203 -0.80 -10.72 22.41
N ASN A 204 -0.95 -12.03 22.57
CA ASN A 204 -1.75 -12.88 21.70
C ASN A 204 -1.48 -12.66 20.19
N SER A 205 -0.21 -12.66 19.81
CA SER A 205 0.26 -12.43 18.44
C SER A 205 0.06 -11.00 17.92
N GLY A 206 -0.04 -10.02 18.81
CA GLY A 206 -0.08 -8.60 18.44
C GLY A 206 1.18 -8.12 17.71
N PHE A 207 1.14 -6.94 17.13
CA PHE A 207 2.18 -6.44 16.22
C PHE A 207 3.26 -5.57 16.86
N ALA A 208 3.22 -5.30 18.17
CA ALA A 208 4.24 -4.49 18.83
C ALA A 208 5.43 -5.29 19.35
N SER A 209 6.54 -4.59 19.58
CA SER A 209 7.78 -5.18 20.13
C SER A 209 7.79 -5.30 21.65
N TYR A 210 6.78 -4.79 22.32
CA TYR A 210 6.75 -4.73 23.77
C TYR A 210 5.75 -5.72 24.33
N PRO A 211 6.18 -6.60 25.26
CA PRO A 211 5.23 -7.16 26.18
C PRO A 211 4.65 -5.96 26.93
N GLY A 212 3.35 -5.78 26.88
CA GLY A 212 2.71 -4.74 27.67
C GLY A 212 3.32 -4.85 29.08
N TRP A 213 3.80 -3.74 29.61
CA TRP A 213 4.68 -3.67 30.80
C TRP A 213 4.17 -4.46 32.03
N ARG A 214 2.95 -4.96 31.97
CA ARG A 214 2.29 -5.76 33.01
C ARG A 214 1.56 -7.00 32.48
N GLY A 215 1.98 -7.55 31.35
CA GLY A 215 1.35 -8.75 30.79
C GLY A 215 0.08 -8.45 29.99
N CYS A 216 -0.50 -9.50 29.42
CA CYS A 216 -1.67 -9.40 28.55
C CYS A 216 -3.00 -9.34 29.34
N SER A 217 -3.03 -8.65 30.47
CA SER A 217 -4.18 -8.61 31.40
C SER A 217 -5.17 -7.45 31.18
N GLY A 218 -4.96 -6.64 30.15
CA GLY A 218 -5.96 -5.62 29.76
C GLY A 218 -5.94 -4.31 30.54
N GLU A 219 -5.00 -4.11 31.49
CA GLU A 219 -4.99 -2.91 32.36
C GLU A 219 -4.20 -1.71 31.82
N TYR A 220 -3.52 -1.82 30.67
CA TYR A 220 -2.79 -0.69 30.07
C TYR A 220 -3.03 -0.63 28.57
N GLU A 221 -3.99 0.12 28.25
CA GLU A 221 -4.42 0.49 26.92
C GLU A 221 -3.42 1.48 26.30
N THR A 222 -2.63 1.03 25.32
CA THR A 222 -2.34 1.93 24.23
C THR A 222 -3.67 2.06 23.50
N ALA A 223 -4.41 3.13 23.82
CA ALA A 223 -5.82 3.19 23.53
C ALA A 223 -6.06 3.27 22.02
N LEU A 224 -6.58 2.19 21.46
CA LEU A 224 -7.47 2.31 20.33
C LEU A 224 -8.79 2.84 20.90
N ARG A 225 -9.23 4.03 20.50
CA ARG A 225 -10.56 4.51 20.80
C ARG A 225 -11.58 3.69 20.03
N VAL A 226 -12.43 2.97 20.74
CA VAL A 226 -13.61 2.30 20.20
C VAL A 226 -14.78 3.29 20.20
#